data_8cd7cf3b145477fa169d4b65fbc1ae3a
#
_entry.id   8cd7cf3b145477fa169d4b65fbc1ae3a
#
_cell.length_a   1.000
_cell.length_b   1.000
_cell.length_c   1.000
_cell.angle_alpha   90.00
_cell.angle_beta   90.00
_cell.angle_gamma   90.00
#
_symmetry.space_group_name_H-M   'P 1'
#
loop_
_entity.id
_entity.type
_entity.pdbx_description
1 polymer ?
#
loop_
_entity_poly.entity_id
_entity_poly.type
_entity_poly.pdbx_seq_one_letter_code
_entity_poly.pdbx_strand_id
1 'polypeptide(L)'
;MRKETQKIAKAFYNRRSATAARTSTSGEVVKLHGHIIAWRTLDGDIGFSLKGWPTVTTRDRINGILSTFGYGRWGVAQRGGKQYLVLGAEKMMPLGDNEHFYISD
;
A
#
# COMPACT_ATOMS: atom_id res chain seq x y z
N MET A 1 13.18 -0.01 3.19
CA MET A 1 12.11 0.92 2.73
C MET A 1 12.73 2.18 2.15
N ARG A 2 12.27 2.60 0.99
CA ARG A 2 12.78 3.80 0.33
C ARG A 2 12.36 5.06 1.10
N LYS A 3 13.18 6.12 0.99
CA LYS A 3 12.89 7.40 1.66
C LYS A 3 11.54 7.99 1.21
N GLU A 4 11.22 7.89 -0.08
CA GLU A 4 9.96 8.37 -0.64
C GLU A 4 8.78 7.64 -0.01
N THR A 5 8.90 6.34 0.15
CA THR A 5 7.88 5.51 0.78
C THR A 5 7.69 5.89 2.25
N GLN A 6 8.79 6.08 2.98
CA GLN A 6 8.70 6.50 4.39
C GLN A 6 7.99 7.83 4.55
N LYS A 7 8.33 8.80 3.70
CA LYS A 7 7.72 10.13 3.73
C LYS A 7 6.20 10.05 3.51
N ILE A 8 5.80 9.32 2.47
CA ILE A 8 4.37 9.20 2.11
C ILE A 8 3.61 8.40 3.16
N ALA A 9 4.16 7.27 3.60
CA ALA A 9 3.51 6.42 4.58
C ALA A 9 3.29 7.16 5.90
N LYS A 10 4.30 7.90 6.37
CA LYS A 10 4.20 8.69 7.59
C LYS A 10 3.17 9.80 7.47
N ALA A 11 3.16 10.51 6.34
CA ALA A 11 2.18 11.57 6.10
C ALA A 11 0.76 11.01 6.07
N PHE A 12 0.55 9.90 5.36
CA PHE A 12 -0.74 9.24 5.29
C PHE A 12 -1.21 8.77 6.68
N TYR A 13 -0.32 8.15 7.44
CA TYR A 13 -0.62 7.71 8.80
C TYR A 13 -1.07 8.88 9.68
N ASN A 14 -0.42 10.02 9.56
CA ASN A 14 -0.71 11.22 10.34
C ASN A 14 -1.76 12.13 9.70
N ARG A 15 -2.44 11.68 8.67
CA ARG A 15 -3.48 12.42 7.94
C ARG A 15 -2.98 13.76 7.42
N ARG A 16 -1.76 13.79 6.88
CA ARG A 16 -1.13 14.98 6.31
C ARG A 16 -0.87 14.83 4.83
N SER A 17 -0.78 15.95 4.13
CA SER A 17 -0.41 15.98 2.71
C SER A 17 1.09 15.87 2.53
N ALA A 18 1.51 15.16 1.50
CA ALA A 18 2.92 15.07 1.11
C ALA A 18 3.03 14.59 -0.35
N THR A 19 4.15 14.89 -0.98
CA THR A 19 4.50 14.37 -2.30
C THR A 19 5.94 13.89 -2.31
N ALA A 20 6.21 12.81 -3.02
CA ALA A 20 7.56 12.29 -3.22
C ALA A 20 7.55 11.33 -4.40
N ALA A 21 8.45 11.54 -5.39
CA ALA A 21 8.70 10.61 -6.49
C ALA A 21 7.40 10.05 -7.12
N ARG A 22 6.58 10.92 -7.67
CA ARG A 22 5.32 10.60 -8.35
C ARG A 22 4.27 9.94 -7.45
N THR A 23 4.50 9.97 -6.15
CA THR A 23 3.55 9.52 -5.15
C THR A 23 3.05 10.73 -4.38
N SER A 24 1.78 10.76 -4.07
CA SER A 24 1.21 11.84 -3.26
C SER A 24 0.19 11.29 -2.29
N THR A 25 -0.03 12.03 -1.22
CA THR A 25 -1.11 11.73 -0.30
C THR A 25 -1.77 13.03 0.16
N SER A 26 -3.08 12.98 0.33
CA SER A 26 -3.85 14.06 0.96
C SER A 26 -4.04 13.80 2.46
N GLY A 27 -3.58 12.65 2.93
CA GLY A 27 -3.91 12.14 4.26
C GLY A 27 -5.10 11.20 4.25
N GLU A 28 -5.93 11.22 3.20
CA GLU A 28 -7.09 10.33 3.05
C GLU A 28 -6.88 9.26 1.99
N VAL A 29 -6.09 9.55 0.98
CA VAL A 29 -5.72 8.61 -0.09
C VAL A 29 -4.24 8.72 -0.38
N VAL A 30 -3.69 7.66 -0.98
CA VAL A 30 -2.33 7.66 -1.53
C VAL A 30 -2.44 7.36 -3.01
N LYS A 31 -1.84 8.21 -3.83
CA LYS A 31 -1.80 8.07 -5.28
C LYS A 31 -0.38 7.82 -5.76
N LEU A 32 -0.22 6.88 -6.67
CA LEU A 32 1.03 6.65 -7.41
C LEU A 32 0.73 6.82 -8.88
N HIS A 33 1.43 7.71 -9.56
CA HIS A 33 1.16 8.08 -10.96
C HIS A 33 -0.31 8.43 -11.19
N GLY A 34 -0.96 9.08 -10.21
CA GLY A 34 -2.35 9.46 -10.32
C GLY A 34 -3.36 8.36 -10.00
N HIS A 35 -2.91 7.14 -9.73
CA HIS A 35 -3.79 6.02 -9.36
C HIS A 35 -3.86 5.86 -7.85
N ILE A 36 -5.08 5.73 -7.31
CA ILE A 36 -5.27 5.55 -5.87
C ILE A 36 -4.92 4.11 -5.51
N ILE A 37 -3.84 3.93 -4.74
CA ILE A 37 -3.36 2.62 -4.30
C ILE A 37 -3.67 2.33 -2.83
N ALA A 38 -4.04 3.35 -2.06
CA ALA A 38 -4.46 3.20 -0.67
C ALA A 38 -5.47 4.31 -0.35
N TRP A 39 -6.44 4.00 0.52
CA TRP A 39 -7.49 4.95 0.90
C TRP A 39 -8.10 4.59 2.24
N ARG A 40 -8.64 5.60 2.92
CA ARG A 40 -9.41 5.40 4.15
C ARG A 40 -10.86 5.15 3.81
N THR A 41 -11.47 4.15 4.45
CA THR A 41 -12.89 3.86 4.27
C THR A 41 -13.73 4.65 5.27
N LEU A 42 -15.04 4.69 5.03
CA LEU A 42 -15.97 5.33 5.97
C LEU A 42 -16.00 4.63 7.34
N ASP A 43 -15.67 3.33 7.37
CA ASP A 43 -15.62 2.54 8.60
C ASP A 43 -14.30 2.69 9.37
N GLY A 44 -13.37 3.46 8.83
CA GLY A 44 -12.07 3.66 9.46
C GLY A 44 -11.00 2.65 9.06
N ASP A 45 -11.31 1.74 8.14
CA ASP A 45 -10.32 0.79 7.62
C ASP A 45 -9.46 1.46 6.55
N ILE A 46 -8.37 0.79 6.19
CA ILE A 46 -7.51 1.21 5.10
C ILE A 46 -7.61 0.18 3.97
N GLY A 47 -8.01 0.64 2.81
CA GLY A 47 -8.07 -0.20 1.60
C GLY A 47 -6.82 -0.04 0.75
N PHE A 48 -6.47 -1.09 0.04
CA PHE A 48 -5.31 -1.14 -0.86
C PHE A 48 -5.66 -1.82 -2.17
N SER A 49 -5.00 -1.40 -3.23
CA SER A 49 -5.05 -2.08 -4.54
C SER A 49 -3.80 -1.74 -5.35
N LEU A 50 -3.33 -2.69 -6.14
CA LEU A 50 -2.24 -2.43 -7.10
C LEU A 50 -2.72 -1.61 -8.29
N LYS A 51 -4.03 -1.49 -8.48
CA LYS A 51 -4.66 -0.70 -9.56
C LYS A 51 -4.17 -1.04 -10.96
N GLY A 52 -3.89 -2.34 -11.19
CA GLY A 52 -3.41 -2.80 -12.49
C GLY A 52 -1.94 -2.49 -12.76
N TRP A 53 -1.20 -1.99 -11.76
CA TRP A 53 0.22 -1.65 -11.87
C TRP A 53 1.06 -2.48 -10.91
N PRO A 54 1.29 -3.78 -11.20
CA PRO A 54 2.02 -4.66 -10.30
C PRO A 54 3.54 -4.44 -10.37
N THR A 55 3.98 -3.23 -10.12
CA THR A 55 5.40 -2.86 -10.20
C THR A 55 6.07 -2.94 -8.84
N VAL A 56 7.41 -2.99 -8.85
CA VAL A 56 8.21 -2.94 -7.62
C VAL A 56 7.87 -1.69 -6.80
N THR A 57 7.70 -0.55 -7.47
CA THR A 57 7.38 0.70 -6.78
C THR A 57 6.01 0.65 -6.11
N THR A 58 4.99 0.13 -6.79
CA THR A 58 3.65 0.00 -6.21
C THR A 58 3.69 -0.89 -4.97
N ARG A 59 4.36 -2.05 -5.05
CA ARG A 59 4.51 -2.94 -3.90
C ARG A 59 5.26 -2.28 -2.75
N ASP A 60 6.34 -1.55 -3.06
CA ASP A 60 7.12 -0.88 -2.02
C ASP A 60 6.29 0.16 -1.27
N ARG A 61 5.47 0.94 -1.98
CA ARG A 61 4.59 1.94 -1.36
C ARG A 61 3.57 1.28 -0.44
N ILE A 62 2.88 0.24 -0.94
CA ILE A 62 1.88 -0.48 -0.15
C ILE A 62 2.52 -1.14 1.06
N ASN A 63 3.66 -1.82 0.89
CA ASN A 63 4.35 -2.48 1.98
C ASN A 63 4.82 -1.49 3.05
N GLY A 64 5.26 -0.31 2.65
CA GLY A 64 5.65 0.74 3.58
C GLY A 64 4.48 1.27 4.39
N ILE A 65 3.31 1.43 3.77
CA ILE A 65 2.10 1.85 4.46
C ILE A 65 1.67 0.77 5.46
N LEU A 66 1.64 -0.50 5.03
CA LEU A 66 1.32 -1.62 5.91
C LEU A 66 2.23 -1.63 7.14
N SER A 67 3.53 -1.50 6.95
CA SER A 67 4.50 -1.47 8.04
C SER A 67 4.25 -0.31 8.99
N THR A 68 3.97 0.87 8.46
CA THR A 68 3.74 2.06 9.26
C THR A 68 2.48 1.94 10.12
N PHE A 69 1.46 1.24 9.63
CA PHE A 69 0.21 1.00 10.37
C PHE A 69 0.31 -0.20 11.33
N GLY A 70 1.49 -0.79 11.50
CA GLY A 70 1.69 -1.90 12.42
C GLY A 70 1.47 -3.29 11.81
N TYR A 71 1.31 -3.38 10.50
CA TYR A 71 1.10 -4.64 9.79
C TYR A 71 2.36 -5.06 9.03
N GLY A 72 3.53 -4.92 9.66
CA GLY A 72 4.81 -5.24 9.02
C GLY A 72 5.01 -6.71 8.64
N ARG A 73 4.16 -7.61 9.13
CA ARG A 73 4.16 -9.01 8.71
C ARG A 73 3.33 -9.25 7.46
N TRP A 74 2.50 -8.30 7.09
CA TRP A 74 1.73 -8.34 5.85
C TRP A 74 2.53 -7.66 4.75
N GLY A 75 2.33 -8.10 3.52
CA GLY A 75 2.96 -7.45 2.38
C GLY A 75 2.41 -7.95 1.07
N VAL A 76 2.78 -7.25 0.01
CA VAL A 76 2.52 -7.67 -1.36
C VAL A 76 3.83 -8.13 -1.96
N ALA A 77 3.83 -9.32 -2.56
CA ALA A 77 5.02 -9.91 -3.16
C ALA A 77 4.70 -10.41 -4.58
N GLN A 78 5.76 -10.57 -5.37
CA GLN A 78 5.63 -11.17 -6.69
C GLN A 78 6.44 -12.46 -6.75
N ARG A 79 5.83 -13.50 -7.33
CA ARG A 79 6.52 -14.76 -7.61
C ARG A 79 6.04 -15.30 -8.95
N GLY A 80 6.98 -15.64 -9.84
CA GLY A 80 6.63 -16.17 -11.15
C GLY A 80 5.74 -15.23 -11.97
N GLY A 81 5.92 -13.93 -11.82
CA GLY A 81 5.10 -12.93 -12.50
C GLY A 81 3.72 -12.70 -11.92
N LYS A 82 3.38 -13.40 -10.83
CA LYS A 82 2.06 -13.28 -10.17
C LYS A 82 2.20 -12.55 -8.84
N GLN A 83 1.15 -11.81 -8.48
CA GLN A 83 1.11 -11.06 -7.23
C GLN A 83 0.45 -11.88 -6.13
N TYR A 84 0.94 -11.71 -4.91
CA TYR A 84 0.43 -12.39 -3.72
C TYR A 84 0.32 -11.43 -2.56
N LEU A 85 -0.72 -11.63 -1.76
CA LEU A 85 -0.83 -11.00 -0.44
C LEU A 85 -0.23 -11.96 0.57
N VAL A 86 0.80 -11.51 1.27
CA VAL A 86 1.49 -12.28 2.30
C VAL A 86 0.93 -11.87 3.65
N LEU A 87 0.46 -12.85 4.42
CA LEU A 87 -0.18 -12.64 5.72
C LEU A 87 0.66 -13.30 6.82
N GLY A 88 1.88 -12.83 6.99
CA GLY A 88 2.83 -13.41 7.92
C GLY A 88 3.68 -14.51 7.28
N ALA A 89 4.39 -15.28 8.11
CA ALA A 89 5.42 -16.22 7.62
C ALA A 89 4.85 -17.42 6.84
N GLU A 90 3.60 -17.80 7.08
CA GLU A 90 3.08 -19.09 6.64
C GLU A 90 1.91 -19.00 5.67
N LYS A 91 1.40 -17.80 5.37
CA LYS A 91 0.20 -17.68 4.56
C LYS A 91 0.40 -16.70 3.41
N MET A 92 0.19 -17.18 2.20
CA MET A 92 0.17 -16.39 0.98
C MET A 92 -1.13 -16.65 0.24
N MET A 93 -1.71 -15.58 -0.30
CA MET A 93 -2.94 -15.66 -1.09
C MET A 93 -2.71 -14.98 -2.42
N PRO A 94 -3.18 -15.57 -3.54
CA PRO A 94 -3.12 -14.85 -4.82
C PRO A 94 -3.84 -13.51 -4.70
N LEU A 95 -3.25 -12.48 -5.30
CA LEU A 95 -3.81 -11.13 -5.32
C LEU A 95 -3.93 -10.69 -6.77
N GLY A 96 -5.15 -10.40 -7.20
CA GLY A 96 -5.38 -9.85 -8.53
C GLY A 96 -4.83 -8.43 -8.64
N ASP A 97 -4.44 -8.02 -9.85
CA ASP A 97 -3.81 -6.71 -10.08
C ASP A 97 -4.73 -5.54 -9.74
N ASN A 98 -6.04 -5.75 -9.74
CA ASN A 98 -7.04 -4.75 -9.36
C ASN A 98 -7.83 -5.12 -8.12
N GLU A 99 -7.46 -6.20 -7.47
CA GLU A 99 -8.15 -6.67 -6.29
C GLU A 99 -7.91 -5.75 -5.10
N HIS A 100 -8.95 -5.53 -4.28
CA HIS A 100 -8.85 -4.73 -3.06
C HIS A 100 -8.60 -5.63 -1.86
N PHE A 101 -7.81 -5.15 -0.92
CA PHE A 101 -7.71 -5.76 0.40
C PHE A 101 -7.67 -4.66 1.46
N TYR A 102 -7.99 -5.02 2.72
CA TYR A 102 -8.21 -4.04 3.78
C TYR A 102 -7.52 -4.43 5.06
N ILE A 103 -7.09 -3.43 5.81
CA ILE A 103 -6.63 -3.59 7.20
C ILE A 103 -7.45 -2.66 8.08
N SER A 104 -7.53 -2.99 9.36
CA SER A 104 -8.13 -2.11 10.36
C SER A 104 -7.12 -1.04 10.77
N ASP A 105 -7.60 0.17 10.91
CA ASP A 105 -6.77 1.27 11.39
C ASP A 105 -6.66 1.24 12.92
#